data_be06f11aeb7ea40dfa262a7ddd6a753a
#
_entry.id   be06f11aeb7ea40dfa262a7ddd6a753a
#
_cell.length_a   1.000
_cell.length_b   1.000
_cell.length_c   1.000
_cell.angle_alpha   90.00
_cell.angle_beta   90.00
_cell.angle_gamma   90.00
#
_symmetry.space_group_name_H-M   'P 1'
#
loop_
_entity.id
_entity.type
_entity.pdbx_description
1 polymer ?
#
loop_
_entity_poly.entity_id
_entity_poly.type
_entity_poly.pdbx_seq_one_letter_code
_entity_poly.pdbx_strand_id
1 'polypeptide(L)'
;MRRAIELAKKGGGYVHPNPLVGCVVVKDGEIISEGYHEKYGEFHAERNALLHCQSETKGASLYVTLEPCCHYGKTPPCTEIIIEKGIKKVFVGILDPNPLVAGKGVKILQDAGIEVEVGLCENEIRELNKVFLKYITTKRPYVIMKTAMTLDGKIAAFTGDSRWVTNEESRKLVHQLRSEMAAVIVGIGTVLADDPMLNVRLGGNPHQPIRIVVDSNLRIPRNSKLIRTANEYRTIVACCHFDRSAAQRSEVETRAKRELSPLVKKSSINENNLNDSVKQGFLDKLEMTGVELLECQSTNNHVDINDLMNKLGAMGIDSLLLGGGGTLNAAFLEAGCVDEVWAFIAPKIIGGEGAKTPVSGKGIDKMRDAIQLKDIDIQNINGDILIKGKICSRE
;
A
#
# COMPACT_ATOMS: atom_id res chain seq x y z
N MET A 1 3.55 7.17 27.26
CA MET A 1 3.73 7.15 25.78
C MET A 1 3.84 5.73 25.21
N ARG A 2 4.69 4.83 25.67
CA ARG A 2 4.76 3.45 25.11
C ARG A 2 3.41 2.74 25.09
N ARG A 3 2.58 2.91 26.13
CA ARG A 3 1.22 2.37 26.14
C ARG A 3 0.35 2.97 25.02
N ALA A 4 0.48 4.25 24.73
CA ALA A 4 -0.21 4.90 23.62
C ALA A 4 0.25 4.31 22.25
N ILE A 5 1.55 4.01 22.09
CA ILE A 5 2.09 3.34 20.91
C ILE A 5 1.50 1.93 20.73
N GLU A 6 1.37 1.15 21.82
CA GLU A 6 0.74 -0.17 21.76
C GLU A 6 -0.74 -0.10 21.34
N LEU A 7 -1.47 0.90 21.84
CA LEU A 7 -2.86 1.13 21.45
C LEU A 7 -2.96 1.53 19.98
N ALA A 8 -2.09 2.43 19.50
CA ALA A 8 -2.06 2.89 18.12
C ALA A 8 -1.94 1.72 17.13
N LYS A 9 -1.12 0.70 17.43
CA LYS A 9 -0.94 -0.49 16.58
C LYS A 9 -2.25 -1.24 16.31
N LYS A 10 -3.25 -1.17 17.21
CA LYS A 10 -4.54 -1.85 17.04
C LYS A 10 -5.35 -1.31 15.85
N GLY A 11 -5.09 -0.07 15.40
CA GLY A 11 -5.71 0.53 14.23
C GLY A 11 -5.16 0.03 12.89
N GLY A 12 -4.10 -0.81 12.90
CA GLY A 12 -3.43 -1.30 11.70
C GLY A 12 -4.38 -1.91 10.68
N GLY A 13 -4.27 -1.48 9.42
CA GLY A 13 -5.11 -1.92 8.31
C GLY A 13 -6.46 -1.22 8.19
N TYR A 14 -7.00 -0.62 9.26
CA TYR A 14 -8.36 -0.06 9.27
C TYR A 14 -8.41 1.47 9.12
N VAL A 15 -7.33 2.16 9.42
CA VAL A 15 -7.30 3.63 9.47
C VAL A 15 -6.88 4.30 8.17
N HIS A 16 -6.41 3.55 7.15
CA HIS A 16 -5.93 4.12 5.89
C HIS A 16 -6.87 5.17 5.28
N PRO A 17 -6.37 6.32 4.82
CA PRO A 17 -4.96 6.78 4.83
C PRO A 17 -4.57 7.61 6.07
N ASN A 18 -5.30 7.50 7.18
CA ASN A 18 -5.04 8.20 8.44
C ASN A 18 -3.87 7.57 9.19
N PRO A 19 -3.22 8.33 10.11
CA PRO A 19 -2.15 7.82 10.97
C PRO A 19 -2.66 6.83 12.02
N LEU A 20 -1.76 5.99 12.49
CA LEU A 20 -1.94 5.17 13.68
C LEU A 20 -1.75 6.06 14.91
N VAL A 21 -2.82 6.34 15.63
CA VAL A 21 -2.79 7.20 16.82
C VAL A 21 -3.35 6.47 18.03
N GLY A 22 -2.63 6.60 19.14
CA GLY A 22 -3.08 6.13 20.46
C GLY A 22 -2.99 7.25 21.48
N CYS A 23 -3.89 7.21 22.45
CA CYS A 23 -4.03 8.19 23.51
C CYS A 23 -4.22 7.50 24.85
N VAL A 24 -3.56 8.04 25.89
CA VAL A 24 -3.68 7.59 27.30
C VAL A 24 -3.88 8.81 28.19
N VAL A 25 -4.85 8.75 29.06
CA VAL A 25 -5.14 9.79 30.07
C VAL A 25 -4.68 9.28 31.43
N VAL A 26 -3.86 10.09 32.12
CA VAL A 26 -3.26 9.76 33.42
C VAL A 26 -3.63 10.82 34.45
N LYS A 27 -4.11 10.42 35.61
CA LYS A 27 -4.37 11.28 36.77
C LYS A 27 -3.78 10.64 38.02
N ASP A 28 -3.07 11.44 38.82
CA ASP A 28 -2.46 11.01 40.08
C ASP A 28 -1.55 9.77 39.94
N GLY A 29 -0.88 9.64 38.78
CA GLY A 29 0.02 8.52 38.47
C GLY A 29 -0.69 7.28 37.88
N GLU A 30 -2.03 7.24 37.84
CA GLU A 30 -2.80 6.11 37.33
C GLU A 30 -3.40 6.39 35.95
N ILE A 31 -3.49 5.36 35.10
CA ILE A 31 -4.18 5.42 33.81
C ILE A 31 -5.68 5.38 34.11
N ILE A 32 -6.40 6.45 33.77
CA ILE A 32 -7.85 6.56 33.97
C ILE A 32 -8.65 6.35 32.70
N SER A 33 -8.03 6.47 31.53
CA SER A 33 -8.66 6.14 30.24
C SER A 33 -7.63 5.92 29.13
N GLU A 34 -8.04 5.17 28.13
CA GLU A 34 -7.26 4.82 26.93
C GLU A 34 -8.13 4.91 25.69
N GLY A 35 -7.51 5.23 24.56
CA GLY A 35 -8.19 5.24 23.27
C GLY A 35 -7.18 5.12 22.12
N TYR A 36 -7.65 4.72 20.95
CA TYR A 36 -6.88 4.73 19.72
C TYR A 36 -7.79 5.08 18.54
N HIS A 37 -7.23 5.46 17.42
CA HIS A 37 -7.98 5.63 16.19
C HIS A 37 -8.31 4.26 15.61
N GLU A 38 -9.58 3.88 15.66
CA GLU A 38 -10.02 2.52 15.36
C GLU A 38 -10.23 2.29 13.86
N LYS A 39 -10.84 3.28 13.19
CA LYS A 39 -11.18 3.15 11.78
C LYS A 39 -11.29 4.52 11.10
N TYR A 40 -10.96 4.54 9.81
CA TYR A 40 -11.08 5.74 8.98
C TYR A 40 -12.49 6.34 9.02
N GLY A 41 -12.55 7.62 9.36
CA GLY A 41 -13.80 8.39 9.45
C GLY A 41 -14.50 8.35 10.80
N GLU A 42 -14.04 7.52 11.73
CA GLU A 42 -14.50 7.46 13.13
C GLU A 42 -13.67 8.39 14.03
N PHE A 43 -13.96 8.39 15.34
CA PHE A 43 -13.28 9.27 16.29
C PHE A 43 -11.77 9.03 16.35
N HIS A 44 -11.04 10.11 16.58
CA HIS A 44 -9.60 10.05 16.83
C HIS A 44 -9.32 9.52 18.25
N ALA A 45 -8.07 9.12 18.50
CA ALA A 45 -7.65 8.49 19.74
C ALA A 45 -7.98 9.30 21.00
N GLU A 46 -7.75 10.63 20.95
CA GLU A 46 -8.01 11.55 22.05
C GLU A 46 -9.52 11.60 22.38
N ARG A 47 -10.35 11.65 21.33
CA ARG A 47 -11.81 11.66 21.50
C ARG A 47 -12.30 10.35 22.06
N ASN A 48 -11.80 9.22 21.59
CA ASN A 48 -12.12 7.90 22.12
C ASN A 48 -11.70 7.80 23.60
N ALA A 49 -10.50 8.23 23.97
CA ALA A 49 -10.04 8.21 25.35
C ALA A 49 -10.91 9.11 26.25
N LEU A 50 -11.18 10.35 25.84
CA LEU A 50 -11.83 11.36 26.67
C LEU A 50 -13.36 11.17 26.79
N LEU A 51 -14.02 10.65 25.76
CA LEU A 51 -15.47 10.39 25.81
C LEU A 51 -15.82 9.12 26.60
N HIS A 52 -14.94 8.11 26.59
CA HIS A 52 -15.15 6.88 27.35
C HIS A 52 -14.59 6.93 28.78
N CYS A 53 -13.94 8.03 29.16
CA CYS A 53 -13.43 8.20 30.52
C CYS A 53 -14.58 8.39 31.52
N GLN A 54 -14.67 7.47 32.48
CA GLN A 54 -15.69 7.54 33.53
C GLN A 54 -15.24 8.36 34.74
N SER A 55 -13.94 8.65 34.85
CA SER A 55 -13.34 9.44 35.91
C SER A 55 -13.26 10.92 35.53
N GLU A 56 -13.15 11.80 36.54
CA GLU A 56 -12.93 13.21 36.29
C GLU A 56 -11.55 13.46 35.66
N THR A 57 -11.53 14.07 34.48
CA THR A 57 -10.32 14.35 33.68
C THR A 57 -9.66 15.67 34.01
N LYS A 58 -10.35 16.56 34.75
CA LYS A 58 -9.80 17.88 35.11
C LYS A 58 -8.49 17.73 35.89
N GLY A 59 -7.43 18.42 35.40
CA GLY A 59 -6.09 18.36 35.98
C GLY A 59 -5.28 17.15 35.57
N ALA A 60 -5.81 16.21 34.76
CA ALA A 60 -5.09 15.05 34.25
C ALA A 60 -4.04 15.43 33.20
N SER A 61 -3.12 14.48 32.95
CA SER A 61 -2.16 14.50 31.83
C SER A 61 -2.63 13.61 30.71
N LEU A 62 -2.45 14.03 29.45
CA LEU A 62 -2.80 13.27 28.25
C LEU A 62 -1.53 12.97 27.46
N TYR A 63 -1.36 11.70 27.07
CA TYR A 63 -0.26 11.23 26.22
C TYR A 63 -0.82 10.82 24.87
N VAL A 64 -0.42 11.45 23.79
CA VAL A 64 -0.86 11.16 22.43
C VAL A 64 0.30 10.99 21.49
N THR A 65 0.25 10.00 20.62
CA THR A 65 1.36 9.68 19.71
C THR A 65 1.57 10.72 18.60
N LEU A 66 0.52 11.44 18.19
CA LEU A 66 0.57 12.46 17.16
C LEU A 66 -0.07 13.76 17.65
N GLU A 67 0.35 14.90 17.13
CA GLU A 67 -0.21 16.21 17.43
C GLU A 67 -1.76 16.21 17.28
N PRO A 68 -2.50 16.66 18.30
CA PRO A 68 -3.96 16.75 18.23
C PRO A 68 -4.42 17.69 17.12
N CYS A 69 -5.38 17.21 16.31
CA CYS A 69 -5.92 17.99 15.20
C CYS A 69 -6.66 19.24 15.68
N CYS A 70 -6.58 20.32 14.87
CA CYS A 70 -7.13 21.64 15.18
C CYS A 70 -8.10 22.15 14.10
N HIS A 71 -8.53 21.30 13.17
CA HIS A 71 -9.45 21.66 12.09
C HIS A 71 -10.66 20.73 12.08
N TYR A 72 -11.78 21.21 11.56
CA TYR A 72 -12.96 20.41 11.31
C TYR A 72 -12.75 19.55 10.06
N GLY A 73 -12.78 18.24 10.25
CA GLY A 73 -12.78 17.24 9.19
C GLY A 73 -14.06 16.42 9.20
N LYS A 74 -13.96 15.11 9.18
CA LYS A 74 -15.10 14.20 9.41
C LYS A 74 -15.56 14.21 10.87
N THR A 75 -14.67 14.59 11.78
CA THR A 75 -14.91 14.73 13.21
C THR A 75 -14.50 16.13 13.68
N PRO A 76 -15.06 16.63 14.79
CA PRO A 76 -14.61 17.89 15.38
C PRO A 76 -13.15 17.83 15.85
N PRO A 77 -12.45 18.98 15.98
CA PRO A 77 -11.05 19.04 16.41
C PRO A 77 -10.82 18.39 17.78
N CYS A 78 -9.70 17.67 17.92
CA CYS A 78 -9.32 17.06 19.20
C CYS A 78 -8.85 18.10 20.22
N THR A 79 -8.31 19.23 19.79
CA THR A 79 -7.93 20.35 20.68
C THR A 79 -9.12 20.85 21.49
N GLU A 80 -10.33 20.90 20.91
CA GLU A 80 -11.53 21.38 21.61
C GLU A 80 -11.91 20.48 22.78
N ILE A 81 -12.00 19.16 22.58
CA ILE A 81 -12.36 18.23 23.66
C ILE A 81 -11.29 18.16 24.74
N ILE A 82 -9.99 18.30 24.39
CA ILE A 82 -8.88 18.33 25.36
C ILE A 82 -9.03 19.54 26.31
N ILE A 83 -9.37 20.71 25.75
CA ILE A 83 -9.62 21.94 26.52
C ILE A 83 -10.90 21.79 27.37
N GLU A 84 -12.01 21.35 26.77
CA GLU A 84 -13.30 21.14 27.44
C GLU A 84 -13.18 20.22 28.65
N LYS A 85 -12.40 19.15 28.53
CA LYS A 85 -12.19 18.15 29.58
C LYS A 85 -11.21 18.59 30.66
N GLY A 86 -10.65 19.80 30.56
CA GLY A 86 -9.79 20.39 31.57
C GLY A 86 -8.46 19.66 31.77
N ILE A 87 -7.91 19.10 30.71
CA ILE A 87 -6.56 18.50 30.74
C ILE A 87 -5.54 19.57 31.09
N LYS A 88 -4.64 19.26 32.01
CA LYS A 88 -3.61 20.21 32.49
C LYS A 88 -2.32 20.16 31.66
N LYS A 89 -1.92 18.96 31.22
CA LYS A 89 -0.70 18.74 30.48
C LYS A 89 -0.90 17.74 29.35
N VAL A 90 -0.30 18.02 28.18
CA VAL A 90 -0.33 17.13 27.01
C VAL A 90 1.08 16.77 26.59
N PHE A 91 1.37 15.48 26.49
CA PHE A 91 2.59 14.94 25.94
C PHE A 91 2.31 14.46 24.51
N VAL A 92 2.94 15.10 23.54
CA VAL A 92 2.82 14.79 22.11
C VAL A 92 4.05 14.02 21.64
N GLY A 93 3.87 12.90 20.97
CA GLY A 93 4.98 12.11 20.46
C GLY A 93 5.71 12.80 19.31
N ILE A 94 5.00 13.12 18.24
CA ILE A 94 5.52 13.86 17.08
C ILE A 94 4.52 14.94 16.64
N LEU A 95 5.03 16.01 16.03
CA LEU A 95 4.20 16.99 15.32
C LEU A 95 3.64 16.37 14.04
N ASP A 96 2.44 16.78 13.66
CA ASP A 96 1.83 16.38 12.41
C ASP A 96 2.48 17.17 11.24
N PRO A 97 3.09 16.51 10.25
CA PRO A 97 3.66 17.21 9.10
C PRO A 97 2.61 17.77 8.13
N ASN A 98 1.33 17.48 8.36
CA ASN A 98 0.23 18.03 7.56
C ASN A 98 0.18 19.57 7.69
N PRO A 99 0.30 20.36 6.61
CA PRO A 99 0.27 21.83 6.67
C PRO A 99 -0.99 22.41 7.32
N LEU A 100 -2.09 21.65 7.38
CA LEU A 100 -3.31 22.06 8.06
C LEU A 100 -3.18 22.05 9.58
N VAL A 101 -2.27 21.22 10.13
CA VAL A 101 -2.00 21.06 11.57
C VAL A 101 -0.65 21.69 11.94
N ALA A 102 0.44 21.07 11.59
CA ALA A 102 1.84 21.56 11.63
C ALA A 102 2.17 22.53 12.78
N GLY A 103 2.02 22.11 14.04
CA GLY A 103 2.28 22.91 15.25
C GLY A 103 1.11 23.80 15.69
N LYS A 104 0.04 23.94 14.91
CA LYS A 104 -1.13 24.75 15.28
C LYS A 104 -1.93 24.15 16.41
N GLY A 105 -2.06 22.81 16.45
CA GLY A 105 -2.72 22.10 17.53
C GLY A 105 -2.02 22.33 18.87
N VAL A 106 -0.70 22.20 18.89
CA VAL A 106 0.12 22.50 20.07
C VAL A 106 -0.08 23.96 20.52
N LYS A 107 -0.03 24.90 19.58
CA LYS A 107 -0.21 26.32 19.90
C LYS A 107 -1.59 26.61 20.51
N ILE A 108 -2.68 26.07 19.95
CA ILE A 108 -4.04 26.24 20.49
C ILE A 108 -4.15 25.74 21.94
N LEU A 109 -3.54 24.58 22.24
CA LEU A 109 -3.52 24.04 23.59
C LEU A 109 -2.73 24.94 24.55
N GLN A 110 -1.56 25.46 24.13
CA GLN A 110 -0.74 26.38 24.92
C GLN A 110 -1.46 27.72 25.17
N ASP A 111 -2.11 28.27 24.14
CA ASP A 111 -2.88 29.52 24.26
C ASP A 111 -4.10 29.35 25.21
N ALA A 112 -4.62 28.12 25.36
CA ALA A 112 -5.63 27.77 26.35
C ALA A 112 -5.08 27.49 27.76
N GLY A 113 -3.77 27.68 27.98
CA GLY A 113 -3.13 27.48 29.29
C GLY A 113 -2.75 26.03 29.61
N ILE A 114 -2.75 25.13 28.63
CA ILE A 114 -2.34 23.74 28.78
C ILE A 114 -0.83 23.64 28.57
N GLU A 115 -0.14 22.97 29.48
CA GLU A 115 1.30 22.66 29.30
C GLU A 115 1.48 21.59 28.23
N VAL A 116 2.30 21.84 27.20
CA VAL A 116 2.54 20.89 26.11
C VAL A 116 4.02 20.57 25.99
N GLU A 117 4.35 19.28 25.98
CA GLU A 117 5.69 18.74 25.78
C GLU A 117 5.70 17.84 24.54
N VAL A 118 6.67 18.03 23.63
CA VAL A 118 6.74 17.32 22.33
C VAL A 118 8.03 16.52 22.24
N GLY A 119 7.99 15.37 21.55
CA GLY A 119 9.17 14.56 21.22
C GLY A 119 9.33 13.28 22.06
N LEU A 120 8.35 12.94 22.90
CA LEU A 120 8.43 11.75 23.74
C LEU A 120 8.25 10.47 22.90
N CYS A 121 9.29 9.60 22.85
CA CYS A 121 9.36 8.39 22.00
C CYS A 121 9.29 8.68 20.48
N GLU A 122 9.85 9.81 20.04
CA GLU A 122 9.74 10.30 18.67
C GLU A 122 10.13 9.24 17.62
N ASN A 123 11.30 8.59 17.77
CA ASN A 123 11.79 7.61 16.80
C ASN A 123 10.86 6.39 16.66
N GLU A 124 10.34 5.87 17.79
CA GLU A 124 9.40 4.74 17.79
C GLU A 124 8.09 5.11 17.05
N ILE A 125 7.62 6.34 17.26
CA ILE A 125 6.37 6.83 16.66
C ILE A 125 6.55 7.15 15.17
N ARG A 126 7.69 7.69 14.77
CA ARG A 126 8.03 7.91 13.35
C ARG A 126 8.09 6.59 12.59
N GLU A 127 8.68 5.55 13.18
CA GLU A 127 8.71 4.22 12.57
C GLU A 127 7.30 3.62 12.47
N LEU A 128 6.48 3.74 13.52
CA LEU A 128 5.08 3.30 13.51
C LEU A 128 4.27 3.97 12.41
N ASN A 129 4.49 5.25 12.17
CA ASN A 129 3.73 6.08 11.22
C ASN A 129 4.47 6.37 9.90
N LYS A 130 5.51 5.60 9.55
CA LYS A 130 6.31 5.82 8.32
C LYS A 130 5.47 5.90 7.04
N VAL A 131 4.41 5.10 6.94
CA VAL A 131 3.44 5.11 5.84
C VAL A 131 2.74 6.47 5.77
N PHE A 132 2.11 6.89 6.85
CA PHE A 132 1.41 8.17 6.92
C PHE A 132 2.36 9.35 6.64
N LEU A 133 3.52 9.38 7.28
CA LEU A 133 4.51 10.46 7.14
C LEU A 133 4.96 10.65 5.69
N LYS A 134 5.21 9.56 4.96
CA LYS A 134 5.51 9.63 3.53
C LYS A 134 4.30 10.11 2.73
N TYR A 135 3.15 9.48 2.94
CA TYR A 135 1.96 9.77 2.15
C TYR A 135 1.48 11.21 2.32
N ILE A 136 1.44 11.73 3.55
CA ILE A 136 0.93 13.08 3.79
C ILE A 136 1.84 14.16 3.16
N THR A 137 3.15 13.92 3.09
CA THR A 137 4.13 14.85 2.54
C THR A 137 4.31 14.73 1.03
N THR A 138 4.22 13.52 0.47
CA THR A 138 4.51 13.27 -0.96
C THR A 138 3.27 12.99 -1.80
N LYS A 139 2.16 12.65 -1.18
CA LYS A 139 0.94 12.14 -1.81
C LYS A 139 1.17 10.86 -2.64
N ARG A 140 2.23 10.11 -2.33
CA ARG A 140 2.57 8.84 -2.97
C ARG A 140 2.56 7.70 -1.95
N PRO A 141 2.14 6.49 -2.34
CA PRO A 141 2.17 5.33 -1.45
C PRO A 141 3.56 5.00 -0.90
N TYR A 142 3.61 4.50 0.32
CA TYR A 142 4.79 3.82 0.88
C TYR A 142 4.86 2.39 0.34
N VAL A 143 5.99 1.99 -0.24
CA VAL A 143 6.13 0.69 -0.91
C VAL A 143 7.07 -0.23 -0.15
N ILE A 144 6.53 -1.36 0.31
CA ILE A 144 7.31 -2.48 0.82
C ILE A 144 7.45 -3.52 -0.29
N MET A 145 8.65 -3.72 -0.81
CA MET A 145 8.96 -4.80 -1.73
C MET A 145 9.20 -6.09 -0.95
N LYS A 146 8.31 -7.06 -1.09
CA LYS A 146 8.44 -8.37 -0.46
C LYS A 146 8.93 -9.41 -1.46
N THR A 147 10.02 -10.08 -1.14
CA THR A 147 10.52 -11.23 -1.91
C THR A 147 10.57 -12.49 -1.05
N ALA A 148 10.46 -13.65 -1.70
CA ALA A 148 10.69 -14.95 -1.06
C ALA A 148 11.52 -15.79 -2.03
N MET A 149 12.70 -16.22 -1.60
CA MET A 149 13.66 -16.90 -2.45
C MET A 149 14.40 -18.02 -1.70
N THR A 150 15.00 -18.91 -2.45
CA THR A 150 15.96 -19.91 -1.95
C THR A 150 17.27 -19.25 -1.58
N LEU A 151 18.16 -19.94 -0.88
CA LEU A 151 19.49 -19.45 -0.50
C LEU A 151 20.34 -19.03 -1.71
N ASP A 152 20.16 -19.68 -2.85
CA ASP A 152 20.79 -19.35 -4.13
C ASP A 152 19.98 -18.35 -4.98
N GLY A 153 19.03 -17.61 -4.37
CA GLY A 153 18.35 -16.46 -4.96
C GLY A 153 17.28 -16.80 -6.00
N LYS A 154 16.63 -17.96 -5.93
CA LYS A 154 15.60 -18.38 -6.89
C LYS A 154 14.20 -18.31 -6.28
N ILE A 155 13.22 -17.85 -7.07
CA ILE A 155 11.81 -17.75 -6.67
C ILE A 155 10.94 -18.90 -7.17
N ALA A 156 11.47 -19.69 -8.10
CA ALA A 156 10.84 -20.89 -8.67
C ALA A 156 11.92 -21.78 -9.31
N ALA A 157 11.65 -23.08 -9.41
CA ALA A 157 12.43 -24.00 -10.22
C ALA A 157 12.37 -23.61 -11.71
N PHE A 158 13.26 -24.18 -12.54
CA PHE A 158 13.28 -23.90 -13.99
C PHE A 158 11.98 -24.31 -14.68
N THR A 159 11.24 -25.30 -14.14
CA THR A 159 9.90 -25.72 -14.58
C THR A 159 8.78 -24.74 -14.26
N GLY A 160 9.05 -23.75 -13.38
CA GLY A 160 8.05 -22.83 -12.88
C GLY A 160 7.43 -23.24 -11.54
N ASP A 161 7.74 -24.44 -11.01
CA ASP A 161 7.25 -24.83 -9.69
C ASP A 161 7.84 -23.93 -8.59
N SER A 162 6.96 -23.31 -7.79
CA SER A 162 7.30 -22.34 -6.74
C SER A 162 6.72 -22.70 -5.37
N ARG A 163 6.07 -23.85 -5.22
CA ARG A 163 5.36 -24.23 -3.99
C ARG A 163 6.09 -25.32 -3.21
N TRP A 164 6.61 -25.06 -2.02
CA TRP A 164 6.64 -23.77 -1.28
C TRP A 164 8.09 -23.38 -1.09
N VAL A 165 8.44 -22.15 -1.42
CA VAL A 165 9.80 -21.64 -1.16
C VAL A 165 10.01 -21.52 0.34
N THR A 166 9.19 -20.75 1.04
CA THR A 166 9.28 -20.46 2.48
C THR A 166 8.34 -21.32 3.31
N ASN A 167 8.62 -21.40 4.63
CA ASN A 167 7.83 -22.15 5.61
C ASN A 167 6.46 -21.48 5.92
N GLU A 168 5.66 -22.10 6.77
CA GLU A 168 4.30 -21.65 7.09
C GLU A 168 4.31 -20.36 7.92
N GLU A 169 5.20 -20.24 8.88
CA GLU A 169 5.35 -19.06 9.74
C GLU A 169 5.73 -17.83 8.92
N SER A 170 6.64 -17.97 7.98
CA SER A 170 6.98 -16.91 7.02
C SER A 170 5.77 -16.49 6.20
N ARG A 171 4.97 -17.44 5.71
CA ARG A 171 3.73 -17.12 4.96
C ARG A 171 2.68 -16.46 5.85
N LYS A 172 2.55 -16.84 7.11
CA LYS A 172 1.66 -16.20 8.08
C LYS A 172 2.05 -14.75 8.32
N LEU A 173 3.36 -14.47 8.50
CA LEU A 173 3.89 -13.11 8.63
C LEU A 173 3.60 -12.26 7.38
N VAL A 174 3.70 -12.84 6.18
CA VAL A 174 3.32 -12.15 4.92
C VAL A 174 1.82 -11.83 4.90
N HIS A 175 0.95 -12.70 5.44
CA HIS A 175 -0.47 -12.41 5.55
C HIS A 175 -0.77 -11.30 6.58
N GLN A 176 0.00 -11.24 7.68
CA GLN A 176 -0.09 -10.13 8.64
C GLN A 176 0.32 -8.82 7.97
N LEU A 177 1.50 -8.77 7.33
CA LEU A 177 1.94 -7.59 6.58
C LEU A 177 0.90 -7.17 5.54
N ARG A 178 0.30 -8.13 4.83
CA ARG A 178 -0.74 -7.84 3.83
C ARG A 178 -1.99 -7.22 4.46
N SER A 179 -2.38 -7.60 5.67
CA SER A 179 -3.53 -7.02 6.37
C SER A 179 -3.28 -5.61 6.88
N GLU A 180 -2.02 -5.20 7.00
CA GLU A 180 -1.60 -3.87 7.45
C GLU A 180 -1.46 -2.86 6.30
N MET A 181 -1.43 -3.33 5.03
CA MET A 181 -1.23 -2.47 3.85
C MET A 181 -2.54 -2.13 3.16
N ALA A 182 -2.65 -0.91 2.62
CA ALA A 182 -3.84 -0.49 1.87
C ALA A 182 -4.05 -1.31 0.59
N ALA A 183 -2.96 -1.70 -0.08
CA ALA A 183 -3.05 -2.50 -1.30
C ALA A 183 -1.90 -3.50 -1.47
N VAL A 184 -2.17 -4.56 -2.23
CA VAL A 184 -1.16 -5.54 -2.73
C VAL A 184 -1.08 -5.39 -4.24
N ILE A 185 0.14 -5.25 -4.77
CA ILE A 185 0.37 -5.07 -6.20
C ILE A 185 1.27 -6.17 -6.77
N VAL A 186 0.88 -6.72 -7.92
CA VAL A 186 1.63 -7.74 -8.66
C VAL A 186 1.63 -7.44 -10.15
N GLY A 187 2.62 -7.98 -10.88
CA GLY A 187 2.61 -7.96 -12.34
C GLY A 187 1.73 -9.07 -12.92
N ILE A 188 1.26 -8.87 -14.15
CA ILE A 188 0.48 -9.86 -14.89
C ILE A 188 1.16 -11.23 -14.99
N GLY A 189 2.48 -11.26 -15.07
CA GLY A 189 3.25 -12.52 -15.11
C GLY A 189 3.01 -13.41 -13.87
N THR A 190 2.81 -12.80 -12.69
CA THR A 190 2.46 -13.53 -11.45
C THR A 190 1.04 -14.10 -11.53
N VAL A 191 0.10 -13.34 -12.11
CA VAL A 191 -1.29 -13.83 -12.28
C VAL A 191 -1.36 -15.00 -13.23
N LEU A 192 -0.63 -14.92 -14.35
CA LEU A 192 -0.59 -15.98 -15.35
C LEU A 192 0.10 -17.27 -14.83
N ALA A 193 1.08 -17.14 -13.94
CA ALA A 193 1.80 -18.28 -13.39
C ALA A 193 1.06 -18.96 -12.23
N ASP A 194 0.49 -18.18 -11.30
CA ASP A 194 0.07 -18.67 -9.97
C ASP A 194 -1.44 -18.59 -9.75
N ASP A 195 -2.19 -17.83 -10.58
CA ASP A 195 -3.61 -17.49 -10.37
C ASP A 195 -3.92 -17.16 -8.89
N PRO A 196 -3.25 -16.14 -8.32
CA PRO A 196 -3.29 -15.86 -6.90
C PRO A 196 -4.60 -15.18 -6.49
N MET A 197 -5.04 -15.40 -5.24
CA MET A 197 -6.16 -14.65 -4.64
C MET A 197 -5.76 -13.24 -4.14
N LEU A 198 -4.52 -13.05 -3.74
CA LEU A 198 -3.97 -11.83 -3.11
C LEU A 198 -4.73 -11.32 -1.87
N ASN A 199 -5.63 -12.10 -1.32
CA ASN A 199 -6.39 -11.79 -0.10
C ASN A 199 -5.62 -12.18 1.18
N VAL A 200 -6.09 -11.71 2.33
CA VAL A 200 -5.61 -12.11 3.66
C VAL A 200 -6.36 -13.38 4.09
N ARG A 201 -5.62 -14.38 4.57
CA ARG A 201 -6.13 -15.64 5.07
C ARG A 201 -5.62 -15.88 6.49
N LEU A 202 -6.03 -14.99 7.40
CA LEU A 202 -5.83 -15.10 8.85
C LEU A 202 -7.19 -15.34 9.50
N GLY A 203 -7.20 -15.88 10.71
CA GLY A 203 -8.44 -16.03 11.49
C GLY A 203 -9.06 -14.68 11.86
N GLY A 204 -10.34 -14.67 12.20
CA GLY A 204 -11.11 -13.47 12.48
C GLY A 204 -11.61 -12.77 11.20
N ASN A 205 -11.76 -11.47 11.26
CA ASN A 205 -12.17 -10.64 10.13
C ASN A 205 -11.08 -9.59 9.82
N PRO A 206 -9.93 -10.01 9.25
CA PRO A 206 -8.82 -9.10 8.98
C PRO A 206 -9.18 -8.12 7.85
N HIS A 207 -8.56 -6.93 7.90
CA HIS A 207 -8.63 -6.00 6.78
C HIS A 207 -8.16 -6.68 5.49
N GLN A 208 -8.90 -6.46 4.40
CA GLN A 208 -8.57 -6.96 3.06
C GLN A 208 -8.00 -5.83 2.21
N PRO A 209 -6.76 -5.94 1.72
CA PRO A 209 -6.16 -4.91 0.90
C PRO A 209 -6.80 -4.86 -0.50
N ILE A 210 -6.74 -3.71 -1.13
CA ILE A 210 -7.05 -3.55 -2.55
C ILE A 210 -6.04 -4.39 -3.35
N ARG A 211 -6.54 -5.16 -4.33
CA ARG A 211 -5.70 -6.00 -5.20
C ARG A 211 -5.41 -5.24 -6.49
N ILE A 212 -4.14 -5.08 -6.81
CA ILE A 212 -3.70 -4.33 -8.00
C ILE A 212 -2.89 -5.24 -8.90
N VAL A 213 -3.26 -5.29 -10.19
CA VAL A 213 -2.51 -6.00 -11.22
C VAL A 213 -1.96 -5.00 -12.22
N VAL A 214 -0.64 -4.99 -12.42
CA VAL A 214 -0.02 -4.21 -13.50
C VAL A 214 0.00 -5.07 -14.77
N ASP A 215 -0.82 -4.69 -15.74
CA ASP A 215 -1.03 -5.42 -16.98
C ASP A 215 -1.11 -4.48 -18.18
N SER A 216 0.04 -4.06 -18.67
CA SER A 216 0.17 -3.06 -19.74
C SER A 216 -0.66 -3.37 -20.99
N ASN A 217 -0.91 -4.65 -21.27
CA ASN A 217 -1.53 -5.14 -22.51
C ASN A 217 -2.84 -5.91 -22.28
N LEU A 218 -3.44 -5.83 -21.09
CA LEU A 218 -4.73 -6.46 -20.75
C LEU A 218 -4.76 -7.98 -21.05
N ARG A 219 -3.74 -8.70 -20.59
CA ARG A 219 -3.60 -10.16 -20.76
C ARG A 219 -4.23 -10.98 -19.64
N ILE A 220 -4.82 -10.32 -18.62
CA ILE A 220 -5.41 -10.99 -17.46
C ILE A 220 -6.51 -11.95 -17.90
N PRO A 221 -6.48 -13.24 -17.53
CA PRO A 221 -7.51 -14.18 -17.89
C PRO A 221 -8.85 -13.86 -17.19
N ARG A 222 -9.95 -13.83 -17.95
CA ARG A 222 -11.31 -13.55 -17.43
C ARG A 222 -11.75 -14.54 -16.34
N ASN A 223 -11.26 -15.77 -16.41
CA ASN A 223 -11.55 -16.83 -15.44
C ASN A 223 -10.55 -16.85 -14.26
N SER A 224 -9.62 -15.88 -14.17
CA SER A 224 -8.71 -15.80 -13.04
C SER A 224 -9.48 -15.56 -11.73
N LYS A 225 -8.92 -16.03 -10.63
CA LYS A 225 -9.52 -15.85 -9.30
C LYS A 225 -9.72 -14.38 -8.95
N LEU A 226 -8.79 -13.51 -9.37
CA LEU A 226 -8.88 -12.06 -9.14
C LEU A 226 -10.13 -11.46 -9.80
N ILE A 227 -10.42 -11.83 -11.05
CA ILE A 227 -11.58 -11.34 -11.77
C ILE A 227 -12.87 -11.91 -11.17
N ARG A 228 -12.95 -13.22 -10.96
CA ARG A 228 -14.16 -13.89 -10.45
C ARG A 228 -14.58 -13.42 -9.05
N THR A 229 -13.65 -12.91 -8.28
CA THR A 229 -13.90 -12.42 -6.89
C THR A 229 -13.79 -10.90 -6.78
N ALA A 230 -13.89 -10.16 -7.89
CA ALA A 230 -13.75 -8.71 -7.86
C ALA A 230 -14.88 -7.99 -7.11
N ASN A 231 -16.08 -8.60 -7.10
CA ASN A 231 -17.21 -8.10 -6.31
C ASN A 231 -17.05 -8.29 -4.79
N GLU A 232 -16.21 -9.24 -4.36
CA GLU A 232 -15.92 -9.47 -2.93
C GLU A 232 -14.71 -8.68 -2.46
N TYR A 233 -13.71 -8.56 -3.33
CA TYR A 233 -12.43 -7.92 -3.02
C TYR A 233 -12.12 -6.88 -4.08
N ARG A 234 -12.08 -5.61 -3.70
CA ARG A 234 -11.75 -4.51 -4.60
C ARG A 234 -10.51 -4.83 -5.43
N THR A 235 -10.62 -4.76 -6.75
CA THR A 235 -9.57 -5.17 -7.68
C THR A 235 -9.38 -4.11 -8.76
N ILE A 236 -8.14 -3.66 -8.93
CA ILE A 236 -7.73 -2.67 -9.92
C ILE A 236 -6.79 -3.34 -10.91
N VAL A 237 -7.01 -3.13 -12.20
CA VAL A 237 -6.09 -3.49 -13.28
C VAL A 237 -5.51 -2.21 -13.87
N ALA A 238 -4.20 -2.00 -13.65
CA ALA A 238 -3.47 -0.87 -14.20
C ALA A 238 -2.92 -1.23 -15.58
N CYS A 239 -3.33 -0.50 -16.61
CA CYS A 239 -2.96 -0.73 -18.00
C CYS A 239 -2.44 0.54 -18.68
N CYS A 240 -1.79 0.38 -19.84
CA CYS A 240 -1.42 1.54 -20.65
C CYS A 240 -2.67 2.23 -21.21
N HIS A 241 -2.54 3.55 -21.43
CA HIS A 241 -3.60 4.34 -22.04
C HIS A 241 -4.08 3.71 -23.35
N PHE A 242 -5.38 3.69 -23.55
CA PHE A 242 -6.04 3.10 -24.70
C PHE A 242 -7.02 4.10 -25.30
N ASP A 243 -6.88 4.40 -26.61
CA ASP A 243 -7.77 5.34 -27.31
C ASP A 243 -9.13 4.68 -27.61
N ARG A 244 -10.08 4.88 -26.68
CA ARG A 244 -11.46 4.38 -26.83
C ARG A 244 -12.15 4.97 -28.06
N SER A 245 -11.77 6.17 -28.52
CA SER A 245 -12.38 6.84 -29.68
C SER A 245 -11.97 6.18 -31.01
N ALA A 246 -10.75 5.68 -31.09
CA ALA A 246 -10.26 4.95 -32.25
C ALA A 246 -10.94 3.58 -32.39
N ALA A 247 -11.19 2.90 -31.27
CA ALA A 247 -11.90 1.61 -31.25
C ALA A 247 -13.35 1.73 -31.73
N GLN A 248 -14.08 2.74 -31.26
CA GLN A 248 -15.47 2.99 -31.70
C GLN A 248 -15.56 3.31 -33.18
N ARG A 249 -14.62 4.12 -33.72
CA ARG A 249 -14.56 4.41 -35.18
C ARG A 249 -14.33 3.13 -35.98
N SER A 250 -13.44 2.23 -35.54
CA SER A 250 -13.16 0.98 -36.25
C SER A 250 -14.35 0.00 -36.23
N GLU A 251 -15.16 -0.04 -35.17
CA GLU A 251 -16.40 -0.83 -35.12
C GLU A 251 -17.45 -0.31 -36.08
N VAL A 252 -17.65 1.02 -36.16
CA VAL A 252 -18.57 1.67 -37.10
C VAL A 252 -18.14 1.39 -38.55
N GLU A 253 -16.84 1.54 -38.85
CA GLU A 253 -16.31 1.25 -40.19
C GLU A 253 -16.41 -0.25 -40.54
N THR A 254 -16.17 -1.15 -39.58
CA THR A 254 -16.29 -2.62 -39.80
C THR A 254 -17.73 -3.03 -40.01
N ARG A 255 -18.67 -2.41 -39.29
CA ARG A 255 -20.11 -2.65 -39.46
C ARG A 255 -20.60 -2.10 -40.80
N ALA A 256 -20.19 -0.86 -41.17
CA ALA A 256 -20.50 -0.28 -42.47
C ALA A 256 -19.93 -1.10 -43.63
N LYS A 257 -18.73 -1.68 -43.51
CA LYS A 257 -18.11 -2.55 -44.49
C LYS A 257 -18.83 -3.92 -44.61
N ARG A 258 -19.37 -4.47 -43.49
CA ARG A 258 -20.18 -5.68 -43.52
C ARG A 258 -21.55 -5.49 -44.17
N GLU A 259 -22.13 -4.30 -44.06
CA GLU A 259 -23.43 -3.96 -44.66
C GLU A 259 -23.33 -3.58 -46.14
N LEU A 260 -22.14 -3.25 -46.66
CA LEU A 260 -21.93 -2.68 -48.00
C LEU A 260 -21.25 -3.61 -49.03
N SER A 261 -20.97 -4.88 -48.75
CA SER A 261 -20.23 -5.67 -49.74
C SER A 261 -20.56 -7.15 -49.90
N PRO A 262 -20.77 -7.59 -51.20
CA PRO A 262 -20.06 -8.76 -51.68
C PRO A 262 -18.90 -8.49 -52.67
N LEU A 263 -18.49 -7.28 -52.94
CA LEU A 263 -17.64 -6.98 -54.12
C LEU A 263 -16.43 -6.04 -53.90
N VAL A 264 -15.74 -6.01 -52.76
CA VAL A 264 -14.47 -5.26 -52.68
C VAL A 264 -13.31 -6.14 -52.26
N LYS A 265 -12.32 -6.23 -53.18
CA LYS A 265 -11.03 -6.91 -53.01
C LYS A 265 -10.26 -6.37 -51.76
N LYS A 266 -9.53 -7.28 -51.07
CA LYS A 266 -8.58 -7.04 -50.01
C LYS A 266 -7.73 -5.80 -50.24
N SER A 267 -8.05 -4.72 -49.58
CA SER A 267 -7.11 -3.63 -49.32
C SER A 267 -6.79 -3.60 -47.84
N SER A 268 -5.53 -3.58 -47.54
CA SER A 268 -4.85 -3.57 -46.24
C SER A 268 -5.70 -3.07 -45.05
N ILE A 269 -6.22 -4.03 -44.28
CA ILE A 269 -6.76 -3.73 -42.93
C ILE A 269 -5.58 -3.39 -42.05
N ASN A 270 -5.60 -2.21 -41.48
CA ASN A 270 -4.55 -1.78 -40.56
C ASN A 270 -4.67 -2.62 -39.27
N GLU A 271 -3.72 -3.52 -39.05
CA GLU A 271 -3.71 -4.49 -37.92
C GLU A 271 -3.86 -3.80 -36.55
N ASN A 272 -3.46 -2.53 -36.44
CA ASN A 272 -3.61 -1.73 -35.22
C ASN A 272 -5.09 -1.46 -34.89
N ASN A 273 -5.94 -1.17 -35.87
CA ASN A 273 -7.37 -0.86 -35.66
C ASN A 273 -8.20 -2.09 -35.26
N LEU A 274 -7.81 -3.30 -35.72
CA LEU A 274 -8.48 -4.56 -35.33
C LEU A 274 -8.15 -4.94 -33.87
N ASN A 275 -6.89 -4.66 -33.42
CA ASN A 275 -6.47 -4.86 -32.04
C ASN A 275 -7.22 -3.95 -31.05
N ASP A 276 -7.58 -2.74 -31.47
CA ASP A 276 -8.21 -1.76 -30.59
C ASP A 276 -9.69 -2.05 -30.32
N SER A 277 -10.46 -2.49 -31.33
CA SER A 277 -11.84 -2.91 -31.11
C SER A 277 -11.97 -4.20 -30.30
N VAL A 278 -11.04 -5.13 -30.45
CA VAL A 278 -10.96 -6.35 -29.62
C VAL A 278 -10.64 -5.99 -28.16
N LYS A 279 -9.73 -5.04 -27.95
CA LYS A 279 -9.40 -4.54 -26.60
C LYS A 279 -10.58 -3.82 -25.97
N GLN A 280 -11.31 -2.98 -26.70
CA GLN A 280 -12.51 -2.28 -26.18
C GLN A 280 -13.58 -3.28 -25.72
N GLY A 281 -13.94 -4.23 -26.54
CA GLY A 281 -14.91 -5.28 -26.18
C GLY A 281 -14.44 -6.17 -25.01
N PHE A 282 -13.12 -6.24 -24.76
CA PHE A 282 -12.57 -6.88 -23.57
C PHE A 282 -12.71 -5.98 -22.32
N LEU A 283 -12.46 -4.68 -22.46
CA LEU A 283 -12.58 -3.67 -21.38
C LEU A 283 -14.03 -3.61 -20.87
N ASP A 284 -15.01 -3.44 -21.77
CA ASP A 284 -16.43 -3.36 -21.41
C ASP A 284 -16.88 -4.59 -20.61
N LYS A 285 -16.40 -5.77 -21.00
CA LYS A 285 -16.71 -7.03 -20.30
C LYS A 285 -15.97 -7.17 -18.96
N LEU A 286 -14.78 -6.59 -18.81
CA LEU A 286 -14.06 -6.54 -17.53
C LEU A 286 -14.75 -5.61 -16.53
N GLU A 287 -15.18 -4.43 -16.96
CA GLU A 287 -15.91 -3.47 -16.10
C GLU A 287 -17.21 -4.09 -15.55
N MET A 288 -17.88 -4.94 -16.32
CA MET A 288 -19.07 -5.69 -15.86
C MET A 288 -18.78 -6.70 -14.73
N THR A 289 -17.52 -7.04 -14.47
CA THR A 289 -17.12 -7.98 -13.40
C THR A 289 -16.84 -7.34 -12.06
N GLY A 290 -16.96 -6.01 -11.93
CA GLY A 290 -16.61 -5.26 -10.74
C GLY A 290 -15.11 -4.92 -10.61
N VAL A 291 -14.33 -5.15 -11.68
CA VAL A 291 -12.92 -4.72 -11.77
C VAL A 291 -12.85 -3.25 -12.15
N GLU A 292 -12.03 -2.49 -11.43
CA GLU A 292 -11.69 -1.12 -11.76
C GLU A 292 -10.51 -1.08 -12.73
N LEU A 293 -10.62 -0.32 -13.80
CA LEU A 293 -9.53 -0.09 -14.74
C LEU A 293 -8.84 1.23 -14.40
N LEU A 294 -7.51 1.20 -14.30
CA LEU A 294 -6.66 2.36 -14.06
C LEU A 294 -5.75 2.56 -15.28
N GLU A 295 -6.14 3.47 -16.14
CA GLU A 295 -5.31 3.83 -17.29
C GLU A 295 -4.10 4.65 -16.82
N CYS A 296 -2.91 4.23 -17.24
CA CYS A 296 -1.64 4.87 -16.92
C CYS A 296 -0.89 5.27 -18.19
N GLN A 297 0.00 6.24 -18.06
CA GLN A 297 0.95 6.57 -19.12
C GLN A 297 1.81 5.34 -19.45
N SER A 298 2.31 5.32 -20.69
CA SER A 298 3.17 4.23 -21.18
C SER A 298 4.60 4.70 -21.37
N THR A 299 5.54 3.96 -20.80
CA THR A 299 6.97 4.11 -21.05
C THR A 299 7.51 2.78 -21.58
N ASN A 300 8.09 2.79 -22.79
CA ASN A 300 8.60 1.57 -23.48
C ASN A 300 7.55 0.44 -23.55
N ASN A 301 6.31 0.74 -23.88
CA ASN A 301 5.18 -0.19 -23.95
C ASN A 301 4.80 -0.86 -22.60
N HIS A 302 5.24 -0.29 -21.50
CA HIS A 302 4.88 -0.71 -20.15
C HIS A 302 4.21 0.44 -19.39
N VAL A 303 3.42 0.11 -18.39
CA VAL A 303 2.85 1.08 -17.45
C VAL A 303 3.98 1.87 -16.81
N ASP A 304 3.90 3.21 -16.90
CA ASP A 304 4.82 4.10 -16.20
C ASP A 304 4.57 4.03 -14.69
N ILE A 305 5.59 3.61 -13.96
CA ILE A 305 5.48 3.40 -12.51
C ILE A 305 5.27 4.71 -11.76
N ASN A 306 5.85 5.81 -12.22
CA ASN A 306 5.67 7.11 -11.56
C ASN A 306 4.24 7.64 -11.74
N ASP A 307 3.66 7.51 -12.93
CA ASP A 307 2.27 7.87 -13.18
C ASP A 307 1.31 6.97 -12.36
N LEU A 308 1.57 5.66 -12.33
CA LEU A 308 0.82 4.72 -11.49
C LEU A 308 0.84 5.14 -10.01
N MET A 309 2.01 5.43 -9.45
CA MET A 309 2.17 5.83 -8.05
C MET A 309 1.42 7.13 -7.74
N ASN A 310 1.45 8.11 -8.64
CA ASN A 310 0.71 9.35 -8.47
C ASN A 310 -0.81 9.13 -8.49
N LYS A 311 -1.31 8.30 -9.40
CA LYS A 311 -2.74 7.97 -9.50
C LYS A 311 -3.23 7.18 -8.29
N LEU A 312 -2.47 6.17 -7.84
CA LEU A 312 -2.80 5.43 -6.63
C LEU A 312 -2.83 6.33 -5.39
N GLY A 313 -1.87 7.24 -5.27
CA GLY A 313 -1.87 8.24 -4.20
C GLY A 313 -3.09 9.17 -4.26
N ALA A 314 -3.48 9.64 -5.44
CA ALA A 314 -4.69 10.45 -5.64
C ALA A 314 -5.99 9.69 -5.28
N MET A 315 -6.01 8.36 -5.39
CA MET A 315 -7.10 7.49 -4.95
C MET A 315 -7.13 7.24 -3.44
N GLY A 316 -6.21 7.82 -2.67
CA GLY A 316 -6.11 7.61 -1.22
C GLY A 316 -5.39 6.32 -0.82
N ILE A 317 -4.73 5.65 -1.73
CA ILE A 317 -3.92 4.46 -1.43
C ILE A 317 -2.56 4.92 -0.91
N ASP A 318 -2.33 4.76 0.38
CA ASP A 318 -1.14 5.28 1.09
C ASP A 318 0.01 4.27 1.17
N SER A 319 -0.27 2.99 0.94
CA SER A 319 0.72 1.92 1.08
C SER A 319 0.50 0.76 0.11
N LEU A 320 1.61 0.20 -0.38
CA LEU A 320 1.64 -0.92 -1.31
C LEU A 320 2.55 -2.05 -0.80
N LEU A 321 2.02 -3.26 -0.75
CA LEU A 321 2.83 -4.47 -0.69
C LEU A 321 3.13 -4.92 -2.13
N LEU A 322 4.35 -4.67 -2.58
CA LEU A 322 4.83 -5.14 -3.88
C LEU A 322 5.16 -6.64 -3.79
N GLY A 323 4.23 -7.45 -4.30
CA GLY A 323 4.21 -8.91 -4.11
C GLY A 323 4.90 -9.69 -5.20
N GLY A 324 5.52 -9.04 -6.18
CA GLY A 324 6.40 -9.72 -7.07
C GLY A 324 6.08 -9.81 -8.54
N GLY A 325 6.86 -10.64 -9.15
CA GLY A 325 7.34 -10.72 -10.49
C GLY A 325 8.65 -9.94 -10.61
N GLY A 326 9.76 -10.61 -10.92
CA GLY A 326 11.07 -9.97 -10.98
C GLY A 326 11.10 -8.72 -11.87
N THR A 327 10.34 -8.71 -12.96
CA THR A 327 10.22 -7.57 -13.88
C THR A 327 9.55 -6.36 -13.21
N LEU A 328 8.46 -6.58 -12.46
CA LEU A 328 7.77 -5.48 -11.78
C LEU A 328 8.63 -4.94 -10.64
N ASN A 329 9.29 -5.80 -9.87
CA ASN A 329 10.22 -5.40 -8.83
C ASN A 329 11.35 -4.53 -9.39
N ALA A 330 11.94 -4.93 -10.52
CA ALA A 330 12.97 -4.15 -11.21
C ALA A 330 12.45 -2.76 -11.63
N ALA A 331 11.25 -2.69 -12.23
CA ALA A 331 10.65 -1.44 -12.66
C ALA A 331 10.41 -0.48 -11.49
N PHE A 332 9.93 -0.99 -10.34
CA PHE A 332 9.76 -0.17 -9.13
C PHE A 332 11.09 0.33 -8.55
N LEU A 333 12.13 -0.51 -8.56
CA LEU A 333 13.48 -0.13 -8.12
C LEU A 333 14.13 0.90 -9.05
N GLU A 334 13.99 0.72 -10.36
CA GLU A 334 14.50 1.65 -11.39
C GLU A 334 13.80 3.01 -11.29
N ALA A 335 12.50 3.02 -11.01
CA ALA A 335 11.70 4.23 -10.79
C ALA A 335 11.96 4.92 -9.43
N GLY A 336 12.78 4.33 -8.52
CA GLY A 336 13.02 4.84 -7.18
C GLY A 336 11.75 4.84 -6.30
N CYS A 337 10.83 3.90 -6.55
CA CYS A 337 9.52 3.85 -5.91
C CYS A 337 9.43 2.82 -4.76
N VAL A 338 10.52 2.18 -4.38
CA VAL A 338 10.57 1.25 -3.23
C VAL A 338 11.17 1.95 -2.03
N ASP A 339 10.52 1.85 -0.88
CA ASP A 339 10.99 2.43 0.39
C ASP A 339 11.69 1.40 1.27
N GLU A 340 11.15 0.19 1.30
CA GLU A 340 11.61 -0.86 2.19
C GLU A 340 11.58 -2.21 1.48
N VAL A 341 12.52 -3.08 1.84
CA VAL A 341 12.63 -4.45 1.31
C VAL A 341 12.44 -5.43 2.46
N TRP A 342 11.58 -6.44 2.24
CA TRP A 342 11.44 -7.61 3.10
C TRP A 342 11.80 -8.85 2.31
N ALA A 343 13.03 -9.36 2.50
CA ALA A 343 13.55 -10.52 1.81
C ALA A 343 13.48 -11.77 2.70
N PHE A 344 12.62 -12.71 2.35
CA PHE A 344 12.54 -14.03 2.98
C PHE A 344 13.48 -14.98 2.23
N ILE A 345 14.43 -15.59 2.93
CA ILE A 345 15.41 -16.51 2.38
C ILE A 345 15.20 -17.88 3.03
N ALA A 346 14.78 -18.86 2.23
CA ALA A 346 14.60 -20.21 2.69
C ALA A 346 15.95 -20.98 2.64
N PRO A 347 16.24 -21.91 3.57
CA PRO A 347 17.43 -22.74 3.59
C PRO A 347 17.35 -23.87 2.54
N LYS A 348 17.17 -23.49 1.27
CA LYS A 348 17.02 -24.39 0.12
C LYS A 348 17.92 -23.92 -1.01
N ILE A 349 18.40 -24.86 -1.82
CA ILE A 349 19.17 -24.60 -3.05
C ILE A 349 18.50 -25.40 -4.16
N ILE A 350 18.17 -24.75 -5.28
CA ILE A 350 17.54 -25.40 -6.43
C ILE A 350 18.34 -25.27 -7.73
N GLY A 351 19.27 -24.32 -7.81
CA GLY A 351 20.11 -24.09 -8.99
C GLY A 351 19.34 -23.68 -10.25
N GLY A 352 19.99 -23.90 -11.40
CA GLY A 352 19.42 -23.67 -12.74
C GLY A 352 19.63 -22.23 -13.24
N GLU A 353 20.30 -22.12 -14.41
CA GLU A 353 20.56 -20.83 -15.07
C GLU A 353 19.26 -20.11 -15.46
N GLY A 354 18.25 -20.83 -15.96
CA GLY A 354 16.94 -20.29 -16.35
C GLY A 354 15.96 -20.10 -15.21
N ALA A 355 16.32 -20.41 -13.95
CA ALA A 355 15.45 -20.25 -12.82
C ALA A 355 15.26 -18.76 -12.46
N LYS A 356 14.02 -18.34 -12.24
CA LYS A 356 13.65 -16.92 -12.02
C LYS A 356 14.23 -16.38 -10.71
N THR A 357 14.61 -15.10 -10.73
CA THR A 357 15.10 -14.34 -9.58
C THR A 357 14.08 -13.31 -9.10
N PRO A 358 14.19 -12.84 -7.85
CA PRO A 358 13.25 -11.85 -7.30
C PRO A 358 13.31 -10.47 -7.97
N VAL A 359 14.45 -10.12 -8.56
CA VAL A 359 14.65 -8.89 -9.34
C VAL A 359 15.28 -9.29 -10.67
N SER A 360 14.66 -8.90 -11.79
CA SER A 360 15.12 -9.14 -13.14
C SER A 360 15.42 -7.82 -13.87
N GLY A 361 15.39 -7.79 -15.19
CA GLY A 361 15.68 -6.59 -15.98
C GLY A 361 17.14 -6.51 -16.41
N LYS A 362 17.57 -5.34 -16.88
CA LYS A 362 18.96 -5.10 -17.34
C LYS A 362 19.98 -5.22 -16.19
N GLY A 363 19.57 -4.86 -14.98
CA GLY A 363 20.44 -4.79 -13.81
C GLY A 363 21.34 -3.55 -13.79
N ILE A 364 22.30 -3.56 -12.87
CA ILE A 364 23.23 -2.46 -12.61
C ILE A 364 24.62 -2.81 -13.17
N ASP A 365 25.23 -1.89 -13.90
CA ASP A 365 26.48 -2.16 -14.61
C ASP A 365 27.69 -2.30 -13.67
N LYS A 366 27.69 -1.64 -12.51
CA LYS A 366 28.85 -1.65 -11.58
C LYS A 366 28.37 -1.85 -10.14
N MET A 367 29.07 -2.67 -9.37
CA MET A 367 28.77 -2.94 -7.96
C MET A 367 28.68 -1.67 -7.09
N ARG A 368 29.49 -0.65 -7.39
CA ARG A 368 29.44 0.64 -6.65
C ARG A 368 28.11 1.39 -6.82
N ASP A 369 27.36 1.10 -7.89
CA ASP A 369 26.08 1.74 -8.22
C ASP A 369 24.89 0.92 -7.68
N ALA A 370 25.18 -0.17 -6.94
CA ALA A 370 24.17 -1.03 -6.35
C ALA A 370 23.26 -0.26 -5.37
N ILE A 371 21.98 -0.62 -5.37
CA ILE A 371 21.01 -0.07 -4.41
C ILE A 371 21.39 -0.57 -3.01
N GLN A 372 21.71 0.37 -2.12
CA GLN A 372 22.07 0.08 -0.74
C GLN A 372 20.86 0.07 0.16
N LEU A 373 20.87 -0.82 1.14
CA LEU A 373 19.89 -0.85 2.22
C LEU A 373 20.55 -0.35 3.52
N LYS A 374 19.78 0.36 4.33
CA LYS A 374 20.14 0.81 5.69
C LYS A 374 19.10 0.31 6.70
N ASP A 375 19.38 0.50 7.99
CA ASP A 375 18.51 0.08 9.09
C ASP A 375 18.16 -1.42 8.99
N ILE A 376 19.18 -2.26 8.78
CA ILE A 376 19.00 -3.69 8.54
C ILE A 376 18.56 -4.39 9.83
N ASP A 377 17.43 -5.11 9.74
CA ASP A 377 16.94 -6.03 10.77
C ASP A 377 16.92 -7.46 10.20
N ILE A 378 17.48 -8.41 10.96
CA ILE A 378 17.58 -9.82 10.56
C ILE A 378 16.87 -10.68 11.59
N GLN A 379 15.92 -11.47 11.15
CA GLN A 379 15.12 -12.36 11.99
C GLN A 379 15.16 -13.81 11.48
N ASN A 380 15.23 -14.76 12.40
CA ASN A 380 15.01 -16.17 12.09
C ASN A 380 13.53 -16.52 12.29
N ILE A 381 12.86 -16.96 11.21
CA ILE A 381 11.45 -17.33 11.20
C ILE A 381 11.36 -18.85 11.02
N ASN A 382 11.59 -19.58 12.09
CA ASN A 382 11.55 -21.05 12.12
C ASN A 382 12.40 -21.68 10.99
N GLY A 383 13.65 -21.20 10.84
CA GLY A 383 14.62 -21.67 9.86
C GLY A 383 14.69 -20.84 8.58
N ASP A 384 13.65 -20.11 8.14
CA ASP A 384 13.79 -19.08 7.13
C ASP A 384 14.45 -17.84 7.73
N ILE A 385 15.20 -17.10 6.94
CA ILE A 385 15.79 -15.82 7.34
C ILE A 385 14.98 -14.69 6.70
N LEU A 386 14.48 -13.76 7.51
CA LEU A 386 13.90 -12.51 7.05
C LEU A 386 14.93 -11.39 7.22
N ILE A 387 15.25 -10.72 6.11
CA ILE A 387 16.05 -9.49 6.11
C ILE A 387 15.12 -8.34 5.76
N LYS A 388 15.04 -7.34 6.62
CA LYS A 388 14.35 -6.07 6.37
C LYS A 388 15.39 -4.96 6.21
N GLY A 389 15.13 -4.01 5.33
CA GLY A 389 16.00 -2.84 5.19
C GLY A 389 15.32 -1.74 4.41
N LYS A 390 15.63 -0.49 4.74
CA LYS A 390 15.16 0.70 4.01
C LYS A 390 16.08 1.00 2.85
N ILE A 391 15.54 1.41 1.72
CA ILE A 391 16.37 1.87 0.59
C ILE A 391 17.00 3.21 0.93
N CYS A 392 18.32 3.31 0.72
CA CYS A 392 19.01 4.59 0.80
C CYS A 392 18.54 5.48 -0.35
N SER A 393 18.11 6.72 -0.04
CA SER A 393 17.86 7.73 -1.07
C SER A 393 19.14 7.87 -1.92
N ARG A 394 19.01 7.84 -3.24
CA ARG A 394 20.10 8.28 -4.11
C ARG A 394 20.21 9.80 -3.93
N GLU A 395 21.31 10.27 -3.35
CA GLU A 395 21.68 11.68 -3.33
C GLU A 395 21.91 12.20 -4.74
#